data_e9a8babf3e730ff7be2a0737444d0d87
#
_entry.id   e9a8babf3e730ff7be2a0737444d0d87
#
_cell.length_a   1.000
_cell.length_b   1.000
_cell.length_c   1.000
_cell.angle_alpha   90.00
_cell.angle_beta   90.00
_cell.angle_gamma   90.00
#
_symmetry.space_group_name_H-M   'P 1'
#
loop_
_entity.id
_entity.type
_entity.pdbx_description
1 polymer ?
#
loop_
_entity_poly.entity_id
_entity_poly.type
_entity_poly.pdbx_seq_one_letter_code
_entity_poly.pdbx_strand_id
1 'polypeptide(L)'
;MSKSHAKPGTSRHHRQDRQHGARAGDGRTKARDGKERAAHGSRNRQAPGKQAAAERRLGPADHRRMAIKPATRELPVQSTPLPKQAQPLPPLQVNGRRTAEWYVIKLPDAVKDAPVGQILRRLPVPPKIADKLLAERGVMKQRDKLSLRLFPEESPEFVAQWSDLNILYEDEFTLVVNKPAGLEIYPSSRGQTGTLANHVAAYYESTGQACRVRHIHRLDKETTGPVIYAKNELAHYIYDRDMREKKIERIYLAVVEGILDKRKGTIDQPIGKDRHHSTRRRVSPTGERAVTHYEVVETFRDHTLVRLRLETGRTHQIRVHMSAIGHPLAGDGMYGGMRTWISRQALHGEQLLFNHAWTGKRIAVNAPLPDDMRELLEQLRQHAAR
;
A
#
# COMPACT_ATOMS: atom_id res chain seq x y z
N MET A 1 60.52 -18.48 34.27
CA MET A 1 60.49 -18.16 35.70
C MET A 1 59.03 -17.95 36.08
N SER A 2 58.53 -18.87 36.70
CA SER A 2 57.77 -19.15 37.94
C SER A 2 56.32 -18.78 37.81
N LYS A 3 55.41 -19.77 37.64
CA LYS A 3 54.70 -20.68 38.63
C LYS A 3 53.99 -19.88 39.71
N SER A 4 52.65 -20.01 39.83
CA SER A 4 51.89 -21.01 40.61
C SER A 4 50.41 -20.67 40.55
N HIS A 5 49.51 -21.55 40.22
CA HIS A 5 48.75 -22.55 40.99
C HIS A 5 47.93 -21.97 42.11
N ALA A 6 46.56 -22.11 42.03
CA ALA A 6 45.71 -22.89 42.94
C ALA A 6 44.23 -22.85 42.55
N LYS A 7 43.63 -24.06 42.43
CA LYS A 7 42.22 -24.44 42.65
C LYS A 7 42.19 -25.11 44.05
N PRO A 8 41.03 -25.61 44.59
CA PRO A 8 39.59 -25.42 44.44
C PRO A 8 38.86 -25.36 45.80
N GLY A 9 37.52 -25.16 45.80
CA GLY A 9 36.71 -25.29 47.02
C GLY A 9 35.26 -25.66 46.69
N THR A 10 34.96 -26.93 46.96
CA THR A 10 33.64 -27.59 46.92
C THR A 10 32.92 -27.48 48.24
N SER A 11 31.55 -27.42 48.26
CA SER A 11 30.65 -27.96 49.28
C SER A 11 29.22 -27.54 48.97
N ARG A 12 28.30 -28.37 48.55
CA ARG A 12 27.48 -29.44 49.15
C ARG A 12 26.36 -28.97 50.06
N HIS A 13 25.12 -29.31 49.60
CA HIS A 13 23.93 -29.75 50.29
C HIS A 13 23.07 -28.80 51.13
N HIS A 14 21.78 -28.64 50.76
CA HIS A 14 20.70 -29.30 51.55
C HIS A 14 19.39 -29.40 50.74
N ARG A 15 18.89 -30.64 50.67
CA ARG A 15 17.49 -31.04 50.37
C ARG A 15 16.64 -30.76 51.62
N GLN A 16 15.37 -30.41 51.43
CA GLN A 16 14.29 -30.98 52.23
C GLN A 16 12.95 -30.87 51.50
N ASP A 17 12.38 -32.07 51.33
CA ASP A 17 11.00 -32.41 50.96
C ASP A 17 9.99 -32.06 52.05
N ARG A 18 8.72 -31.91 51.68
CA ARG A 18 7.45 -32.40 52.30
C ARG A 18 6.28 -31.67 51.63
N GLN A 19 5.47 -32.29 50.80
CA GLN A 19 4.38 -33.31 50.94
C GLN A 19 3.19 -32.82 51.79
N HIS A 20 2.01 -33.11 51.20
CA HIS A 20 0.63 -33.20 51.69
C HIS A 20 -0.22 -31.93 51.55
N GLY A 21 -1.44 -31.96 51.10
CA GLY A 21 -2.39 -33.06 50.89
C GLY A 21 -3.67 -32.54 50.21
N ALA A 22 -4.35 -33.49 49.67
CA ALA A 22 -5.60 -33.45 48.94
C ALA A 22 -6.86 -33.17 49.78
N ARG A 23 -7.93 -32.69 49.08
CA ARG A 23 -9.37 -33.08 49.21
C ARG A 23 -10.18 -32.06 48.38
N ALA A 24 -10.86 -32.41 47.33
CA ALA A 24 -12.10 -33.15 47.13
C ALA A 24 -13.34 -32.53 47.79
N GLY A 25 -14.32 -32.21 46.98
CA GLY A 25 -15.66 -31.74 47.31
C GLY A 25 -16.36 -31.22 46.06
N ASP A 26 -16.89 -31.98 45.32
CA ASP A 26 -18.16 -32.55 44.88
C ASP A 26 -19.38 -31.69 45.30
N GLY A 27 -20.22 -31.31 44.36
CA GLY A 27 -21.43 -30.54 44.58
C GLY A 27 -22.23 -30.32 43.30
N ARG A 28 -22.86 -31.39 42.79
CA ARG A 28 -23.97 -31.33 41.81
C ARG A 28 -25.18 -30.65 42.40
N THR A 29 -25.92 -29.90 41.58
CA THR A 29 -27.40 -29.89 41.45
C THR A 29 -27.73 -29.06 40.21
N LYS A 30 -28.33 -29.57 39.25
CA LYS A 30 -29.60 -29.91 38.65
C LYS A 30 -30.78 -29.00 39.07
N ALA A 31 -31.41 -28.48 38.10
CA ALA A 31 -32.87 -28.44 37.75
C ALA A 31 -33.15 -27.10 37.06
N ARG A 32 -33.71 -27.07 35.91
CA ARG A 32 -34.97 -27.43 35.28
C ARG A 32 -35.94 -26.26 35.19
N ASP A 33 -36.34 -26.05 33.95
CA ASP A 33 -37.66 -25.76 33.40
C ASP A 33 -38.30 -24.38 33.62
N GLY A 34 -38.78 -23.87 32.51
CA GLY A 34 -39.74 -22.75 32.40
C GLY A 34 -39.96 -22.35 30.96
N LYS A 35 -40.69 -23.18 30.21
CA LYS A 35 -41.44 -22.76 29.03
C LYS A 35 -42.54 -21.79 29.47
N GLU A 36 -42.72 -20.72 28.72
CA GLU A 36 -44.09 -20.32 28.36
C GLU A 36 -44.14 -19.49 27.09
N ARG A 37 -45.05 -19.90 26.25
CA ARG A 37 -45.49 -19.30 25.00
C ARG A 37 -46.60 -18.25 25.30
N ALA A 38 -46.62 -17.18 24.53
CA ALA A 38 -47.86 -16.55 24.07
C ALA A 38 -47.56 -15.69 22.86
N ALA A 39 -48.12 -15.98 21.89
CA ALA A 39 -48.79 -15.73 20.68
C ALA A 39 -49.82 -14.57 20.79
N HIS A 40 -50.05 -14.01 19.59
CA HIS A 40 -51.05 -13.01 19.15
C HIS A 40 -50.50 -11.57 19.09
N GLY A 41 -50.65 -10.86 17.99
CA GLY A 41 -51.65 -10.90 16.96
C GLY A 41 -51.29 -10.00 15.78
N SER A 42 -51.61 -10.49 14.66
CA SER A 42 -51.71 -9.80 13.39
C SER A 42 -52.67 -8.62 13.40
N ARG A 43 -52.35 -7.51 12.78
CA ARG A 43 -53.34 -6.66 12.09
C ARG A 43 -52.71 -5.92 10.90
N ASN A 44 -53.13 -6.41 9.79
CA ASN A 44 -53.33 -5.90 8.45
C ASN A 44 -54.00 -4.51 8.41
N ARG A 45 -53.49 -3.58 7.61
CA ARG A 45 -54.23 -2.49 6.94
C ARG A 45 -53.31 -1.92 5.86
N GLN A 46 -53.48 -2.35 4.62
CA GLN A 46 -54.26 -1.76 3.53
C GLN A 46 -53.84 -0.34 3.16
N ALA A 47 -53.31 -0.24 1.95
CA ALA A 47 -53.19 0.98 1.16
C ALA A 47 -54.57 1.51 0.72
N PRO A 48 -54.71 2.77 0.41
CA PRO A 48 -55.50 3.20 -0.74
C PRO A 48 -54.64 4.08 -1.65
N GLY A 49 -54.73 4.07 -2.94
CA GLY A 49 -55.90 4.09 -3.77
C GLY A 49 -55.63 5.20 -4.78
N LYS A 50 -55.43 4.83 -6.03
CA LYS A 50 -55.38 5.74 -7.18
C LYS A 50 -56.69 6.54 -7.27
N GLN A 51 -56.61 7.84 -7.55
CA GLN A 51 -57.70 8.56 -8.23
C GLN A 51 -57.16 9.43 -9.36
N ALA A 52 -57.58 9.09 -10.54
CA ALA A 52 -57.53 9.89 -11.75
C ALA A 52 -58.75 10.84 -11.75
N ALA A 53 -58.57 12.07 -12.22
CA ALA A 53 -59.65 12.96 -12.71
C ALA A 53 -58.97 13.84 -13.77
N ALA A 54 -59.22 13.55 -15.02
CA ALA A 54 -60.35 14.01 -15.84
C ALA A 54 -60.13 15.41 -16.43
N GLU A 55 -59.96 15.36 -17.71
CA GLU A 55 -59.87 16.46 -18.68
C GLU A 55 -61.03 17.45 -18.58
N ARG A 56 -60.77 18.74 -18.77
CA ARG A 56 -61.71 19.65 -19.39
C ARG A 56 -61.04 20.49 -20.46
N ARG A 57 -61.41 20.21 -21.70
CA ARG A 57 -61.17 21.06 -22.88
C ARG A 57 -62.11 22.26 -22.78
N LEU A 58 -61.57 23.43 -23.04
CA LEU A 58 -62.35 24.59 -23.53
C LEU A 58 -61.60 25.20 -24.70
N GLY A 59 -62.26 25.34 -25.80
CA GLY A 59 -61.80 25.82 -27.09
C GLY A 59 -61.73 27.35 -27.24
N PRO A 60 -61.53 27.85 -28.45
CA PRO A 60 -60.71 29.01 -28.72
C PRO A 60 -61.50 30.34 -28.74
N ALA A 61 -60.87 31.42 -28.28
CA ALA A 61 -61.33 32.77 -28.52
C ALA A 61 -60.29 33.54 -29.32
N ASP A 62 -60.74 33.91 -30.46
CA ASP A 62 -60.07 34.70 -31.49
C ASP A 62 -59.97 36.17 -31.04
N HIS A 63 -58.76 36.73 -30.96
CA HIS A 63 -58.49 38.14 -30.92
C HIS A 63 -57.29 38.52 -31.79
N ARG A 64 -57.64 38.89 -33.01
CA ARG A 64 -56.73 39.67 -33.87
C ARG A 64 -56.31 40.92 -33.15
N ARG A 65 -55.00 41.11 -32.96
CA ARG A 65 -54.38 42.42 -32.80
C ARG A 65 -53.08 42.51 -33.59
N MET A 66 -53.05 43.59 -34.35
CA MET A 66 -52.08 44.02 -35.32
C MET A 66 -50.61 43.89 -34.84
N ALA A 67 -49.79 43.33 -35.72
CA ALA A 67 -48.34 43.34 -35.63
C ALA A 67 -47.79 44.74 -35.96
N ILE A 68 -47.08 45.34 -35.00
CA ILE A 68 -46.12 46.42 -35.22
C ILE A 68 -44.74 45.76 -35.22
N LYS A 69 -44.07 45.80 -36.39
CA LYS A 69 -42.69 45.37 -36.51
C LYS A 69 -41.78 46.50 -36.03
N PRO A 70 -40.86 46.29 -35.06
CA PRO A 70 -39.71 47.14 -34.92
C PRO A 70 -38.59 46.62 -35.84
N ALA A 71 -38.12 47.44 -36.73
CA ALA A 71 -36.92 47.21 -37.51
C ALA A 71 -35.71 47.37 -36.62
N THR A 72 -35.18 46.27 -36.12
CA THR A 72 -33.85 46.20 -35.49
C THR A 72 -32.89 45.70 -36.54
N ARG A 73 -32.02 46.59 -37.00
CA ARG A 73 -30.89 46.33 -37.86
C ARG A 73 -29.84 45.61 -37.04
N GLU A 74 -29.75 44.29 -37.17
CA GLU A 74 -28.65 43.49 -36.57
C GLU A 74 -27.35 43.87 -37.26
N LEU A 75 -26.45 44.49 -36.48
CA LEU A 75 -25.04 44.64 -36.86
C LEU A 75 -24.40 43.26 -36.73
N PRO A 76 -23.53 42.80 -37.66
CA PRO A 76 -22.84 41.54 -37.52
C PRO A 76 -21.90 41.57 -36.30
N VAL A 77 -22.21 40.80 -35.31
CA VAL A 77 -21.28 40.50 -34.20
C VAL A 77 -20.12 39.73 -34.81
N GLN A 78 -18.99 40.41 -35.01
CA GLN A 78 -17.73 39.78 -35.30
C GLN A 78 -17.40 38.89 -34.09
N SER A 79 -17.57 37.59 -34.25
CA SER A 79 -17.08 36.59 -33.30
C SER A 79 -15.55 36.64 -33.27
N THR A 80 -15.02 37.35 -32.30
CA THR A 80 -13.59 37.29 -31.97
C THR A 80 -13.30 35.80 -31.62
N PRO A 81 -12.38 35.12 -32.32
CA PRO A 81 -12.04 33.74 -31.99
C PRO A 81 -11.53 33.73 -30.57
N LEU A 82 -12.10 32.84 -29.73
CA LEU A 82 -11.58 32.55 -28.40
C LEU A 82 -10.07 32.28 -28.49
N PRO A 83 -9.27 32.88 -27.60
CA PRO A 83 -7.82 32.69 -27.65
C PRO A 83 -7.55 31.20 -27.61
N LYS A 84 -6.83 30.66 -28.60
CA LYS A 84 -6.34 29.29 -28.65
C LYS A 84 -5.79 29.00 -27.28
N GLN A 85 -6.29 27.94 -26.61
CA GLN A 85 -5.80 27.49 -25.32
C GLN A 85 -4.28 27.44 -25.37
N ALA A 86 -3.62 28.31 -24.61
CA ALA A 86 -2.17 28.39 -24.57
C ALA A 86 -1.63 26.99 -24.28
N GLN A 87 -0.75 26.48 -25.14
CA GLN A 87 -0.10 25.17 -24.91
C GLN A 87 0.51 25.17 -23.52
N PRO A 88 0.35 24.09 -22.75
CA PRO A 88 0.92 24.03 -21.43
C PRO A 88 2.43 24.25 -21.53
N LEU A 89 2.93 25.22 -20.77
CA LEU A 89 4.36 25.51 -20.71
C LEU A 89 5.12 24.27 -20.25
N PRO A 90 6.32 24.01 -20.81
CA PRO A 90 7.10 22.83 -20.43
C PRO A 90 7.40 22.81 -18.92
N PRO A 91 7.47 21.61 -18.30
CA PRO A 91 7.79 21.47 -16.89
C PRO A 91 9.14 22.10 -16.55
N LEU A 92 9.22 22.72 -15.38
CA LEU A 92 10.48 23.21 -14.81
C LEU A 92 11.20 22.06 -14.13
N GLN A 93 12.39 21.74 -14.64
CA GLN A 93 13.31 20.83 -13.95
C GLN A 93 14.23 21.67 -13.06
N VAL A 94 13.89 21.80 -11.80
CA VAL A 94 14.66 22.56 -10.81
C VAL A 94 14.92 21.68 -9.59
N ASN A 95 16.15 21.67 -9.14
CA ASN A 95 16.49 21.06 -7.86
C ASN A 95 16.33 22.11 -6.75
N GLY A 96 15.94 21.64 -5.59
CA GLY A 96 15.83 22.45 -4.40
C GLY A 96 16.65 21.86 -3.27
N ARG A 97 16.65 22.54 -2.15
CA ARG A 97 17.26 22.09 -0.90
C ARG A 97 16.25 22.24 0.23
N ARG A 98 16.15 21.23 1.06
CA ARG A 98 15.37 21.29 2.30
C ARG A 98 16.05 22.18 3.33
N THR A 99 15.30 23.08 3.95
CA THR A 99 15.72 23.90 5.07
C THR A 99 14.55 23.90 6.08
N ALA A 100 14.69 23.13 7.15
CA ALA A 100 13.62 22.84 8.12
C ALA A 100 12.33 22.35 7.40
N GLU A 101 11.23 23.07 7.50
CA GLU A 101 9.94 22.74 6.86
C GLU A 101 9.86 23.12 5.37
N TRP A 102 10.83 23.88 4.87
CA TRP A 102 10.78 24.48 3.55
C TRP A 102 11.68 23.76 2.54
N TYR A 103 11.17 23.62 1.32
CA TYR A 103 11.95 23.23 0.17
C TYR A 103 12.23 24.47 -0.68
N VAL A 104 13.50 24.89 -0.72
CA VAL A 104 13.93 26.14 -1.35
C VAL A 104 14.50 25.85 -2.72
N ILE A 105 13.96 26.49 -3.72
CA ILE A 105 14.29 26.33 -5.14
C ILE A 105 14.85 27.66 -5.65
N LYS A 106 15.95 27.61 -6.41
CA LYS A 106 16.40 28.73 -7.20
C LYS A 106 15.70 28.72 -8.54
N LEU A 107 14.98 29.79 -8.85
CA LEU A 107 14.24 29.94 -10.11
C LEU A 107 15.20 30.34 -11.23
N PRO A 108 15.08 29.75 -12.42
CA PRO A 108 15.76 30.23 -13.62
C PRO A 108 15.33 31.66 -14.00
N ASP A 109 16.19 32.42 -14.62
CA ASP A 109 15.93 33.80 -15.07
C ASP A 109 14.67 33.93 -15.93
N ALA A 110 14.40 32.94 -16.75
CA ALA A 110 13.23 32.88 -17.61
C ALA A 110 11.86 32.89 -16.89
N VAL A 111 11.85 32.60 -15.59
CA VAL A 111 10.61 32.45 -14.78
C VAL A 111 10.64 33.18 -13.45
N LYS A 112 11.78 33.76 -13.07
CA LYS A 112 11.91 34.44 -11.76
C LYS A 112 10.90 35.57 -11.56
N ASP A 113 10.48 36.24 -12.61
CA ASP A 113 9.54 37.38 -12.55
C ASP A 113 8.09 36.95 -12.83
N ALA A 114 7.85 35.67 -13.15
CA ALA A 114 6.50 35.17 -13.39
C ALA A 114 5.66 35.10 -12.08
N PRO A 115 4.32 35.22 -12.19
CA PRO A 115 3.42 35.03 -11.07
C PRO A 115 3.59 33.64 -10.43
N VAL A 116 3.51 33.57 -9.09
CA VAL A 116 3.70 32.34 -8.32
C VAL A 116 2.82 31.20 -8.84
N GLY A 117 1.55 31.46 -9.15
CA GLY A 117 0.63 30.45 -9.69
C GLY A 117 1.07 29.86 -11.03
N GLN A 118 1.74 30.64 -11.89
CA GLN A 118 2.30 30.13 -13.15
C GLN A 118 3.54 29.28 -12.90
N ILE A 119 4.38 29.66 -11.94
CA ILE A 119 5.56 28.88 -11.56
C ILE A 119 5.14 27.53 -10.98
N LEU A 120 4.18 27.51 -10.05
CA LEU A 120 3.69 26.28 -9.41
C LEU A 120 3.14 25.26 -10.42
N ARG A 121 2.43 25.73 -11.47
CA ARG A 121 1.90 24.84 -12.53
C ARG A 121 2.99 24.16 -13.36
N ARG A 122 4.22 24.66 -13.34
CA ARG A 122 5.36 24.09 -14.05
C ARG A 122 6.25 23.22 -13.16
N LEU A 123 6.05 23.25 -11.84
CA LEU A 123 6.74 22.40 -10.89
C LEU A 123 6.04 21.02 -10.78
N PRO A 124 6.72 19.99 -10.28
CA PRO A 124 6.13 18.68 -10.03
C PRO A 124 5.20 18.70 -8.79
N VAL A 125 4.38 19.74 -8.68
CA VAL A 125 3.42 19.95 -7.59
C VAL A 125 2.01 19.78 -8.15
N PRO A 126 1.28 18.72 -7.76
CA PRO A 126 -0.09 18.51 -8.20
C PRO A 126 -1.00 19.69 -7.82
N PRO A 127 -2.02 20.03 -8.65
CA PRO A 127 -2.90 21.16 -8.37
C PRO A 127 -3.46 21.17 -6.96
N LYS A 128 -3.94 20.03 -6.46
CA LYS A 128 -4.47 19.90 -5.10
C LYS A 128 -3.45 20.30 -4.02
N ILE A 129 -2.20 19.94 -4.19
CA ILE A 129 -1.13 20.31 -3.24
C ILE A 129 -0.75 21.77 -3.40
N ALA A 130 -0.71 22.29 -4.64
CA ALA A 130 -0.45 23.71 -4.90
C ALA A 130 -1.52 24.62 -4.27
N ASP A 131 -2.79 24.26 -4.44
CA ASP A 131 -3.92 25.00 -3.86
C ASP A 131 -3.87 25.00 -2.33
N LYS A 132 -3.55 23.86 -1.72
CA LYS A 132 -3.35 23.74 -0.27
C LYS A 132 -2.20 24.63 0.21
N LEU A 133 -1.04 24.56 -0.45
CA LEU A 133 0.11 25.39 -0.09
C LEU A 133 -0.22 26.89 -0.17
N LEU A 134 -0.96 27.33 -1.17
CA LEU A 134 -1.38 28.73 -1.29
C LEU A 134 -2.35 29.12 -0.19
N ALA A 135 -3.34 28.28 0.13
CA ALA A 135 -4.33 28.52 1.19
C ALA A 135 -3.68 28.60 2.58
N GLU A 136 -2.69 27.76 2.86
CA GLU A 136 -1.96 27.69 4.14
C GLU A 136 -0.76 28.65 4.21
N ARG A 137 -0.60 29.56 3.26
CA ARG A 137 0.58 30.46 3.15
C ARG A 137 1.91 29.69 3.09
N GLY A 138 1.88 28.47 2.60
CA GLY A 138 3.04 27.58 2.44
C GLY A 138 3.88 27.88 1.19
N VAL A 139 3.75 29.06 0.58
CA VAL A 139 4.54 29.49 -0.58
C VAL A 139 5.11 30.86 -0.31
N MET A 140 6.43 31.00 -0.38
CA MET A 140 7.13 32.29 -0.29
C MET A 140 8.03 32.46 -1.50
N LYS A 141 7.96 33.65 -2.15
CA LYS A 141 8.83 34.03 -3.24
C LYS A 141 9.61 35.26 -2.88
N GLN A 142 10.94 35.18 -2.98
CA GLN A 142 11.84 36.30 -2.72
C GLN A 142 12.89 36.36 -3.84
N ARG A 143 12.81 37.37 -4.71
CA ARG A 143 13.69 37.51 -5.88
C ARG A 143 13.66 36.23 -6.75
N ASP A 144 14.79 35.56 -6.88
CA ASP A 144 14.99 34.31 -7.63
C ASP A 144 14.76 33.03 -6.80
N LYS A 145 14.30 33.15 -5.53
CA LYS A 145 14.04 32.00 -4.66
C LYS A 145 12.56 31.79 -4.47
N LEU A 146 12.14 30.54 -4.62
CA LEU A 146 10.82 30.06 -4.26
C LEU A 146 10.94 29.03 -3.14
N SER A 147 10.25 29.26 -2.03
CA SER A 147 10.20 28.34 -0.89
C SER A 147 8.82 27.73 -0.79
N LEU A 148 8.75 26.40 -0.72
CA LEU A 148 7.53 25.62 -0.55
C LEU A 148 7.58 24.89 0.78
N ARG A 149 6.56 25.02 1.62
CA ARG A 149 6.45 24.34 2.92
C ARG A 149 6.02 22.87 2.71
N LEU A 150 6.95 22.04 2.23
CA LEU A 150 6.69 20.64 1.91
C LEU A 150 6.91 19.69 3.09
N PHE A 151 7.55 20.12 4.16
CA PHE A 151 7.97 19.31 5.29
C PHE A 151 7.49 19.90 6.64
N PRO A 152 6.18 20.23 6.80
CA PRO A 152 5.68 20.67 8.09
C PRO A 152 5.93 19.58 9.14
N GLU A 153 6.16 20.00 10.38
CA GLU A 153 6.23 19.06 11.49
C GLU A 153 4.91 18.33 11.66
N GLU A 154 4.99 17.02 11.76
CA GLU A 154 3.83 16.15 11.92
C GLU A 154 4.02 15.22 13.12
N SER A 155 2.95 15.02 13.87
CA SER A 155 2.95 14.06 14.97
C SER A 155 3.03 12.63 14.44
N PRO A 156 3.77 11.75 15.11
CA PRO A 156 3.79 10.32 14.80
C PRO A 156 2.37 9.74 14.89
N GLU A 157 2.00 8.90 13.94
CA GLU A 157 0.70 8.22 13.96
C GLU A 157 0.76 6.90 14.72
N PHE A 158 1.94 6.26 14.71
CA PHE A 158 2.17 4.96 15.32
C PHE A 158 3.07 5.09 16.54
N VAL A 159 2.85 4.21 17.53
CA VAL A 159 3.73 4.10 18.69
C VAL A 159 5.11 3.69 18.20
N ALA A 160 6.13 4.47 18.57
CA ALA A 160 7.51 4.16 18.23
C ALA A 160 7.99 2.90 18.96
N GLN A 161 8.56 1.98 18.22
CA GLN A 161 9.18 0.76 18.74
C GLN A 161 10.50 0.53 18.04
N TRP A 162 11.60 0.61 18.77
CA TRP A 162 12.93 0.47 18.19
C TRP A 162 13.18 -0.93 17.62
N SER A 163 13.82 -0.96 16.48
CA SER A 163 14.38 -2.14 15.83
C SER A 163 15.38 -1.67 14.78
N ASP A 164 16.39 -2.46 14.51
CA ASP A 164 17.29 -2.20 13.40
C ASP A 164 16.54 -2.32 12.07
N LEU A 165 16.52 -1.22 11.32
CA LEU A 165 15.92 -1.16 9.99
C LEU A 165 17.00 -1.30 8.93
N ASN A 166 16.82 -2.25 8.02
CA ASN A 166 17.63 -2.36 6.82
C ASN A 166 17.12 -1.35 5.79
N ILE A 167 17.75 -0.17 5.70
CA ILE A 167 17.39 0.91 4.79
C ILE A 167 18.08 0.68 3.45
N LEU A 168 17.29 0.58 2.38
CA LEU A 168 17.79 0.37 1.01
C LEU A 168 17.95 1.68 0.24
N TYR A 169 17.16 2.68 0.57
CA TYR A 169 17.21 4.01 -0.05
C TYR A 169 16.57 5.04 0.87
N GLU A 170 17.15 6.22 0.96
CA GLU A 170 16.57 7.36 1.67
C GLU A 170 17.01 8.70 1.05
N ASP A 171 16.04 9.62 0.97
CA ASP A 171 16.24 11.05 0.71
C ASP A 171 15.21 11.90 1.47
N GLU A 172 15.05 13.18 1.13
CA GLU A 172 14.08 14.05 1.80
C GLU A 172 12.62 13.64 1.54
N PHE A 173 12.32 12.95 0.44
CA PHE A 173 10.96 12.61 0.02
C PHE A 173 10.58 11.15 0.30
N THR A 174 11.57 10.28 0.37
CA THR A 174 11.38 8.84 0.27
C THR A 174 12.22 8.09 1.29
N LEU A 175 11.65 7.03 1.84
CA LEU A 175 12.37 5.98 2.56
C LEU A 175 11.98 4.62 1.95
N VAL A 176 12.95 3.76 1.64
CA VAL A 176 12.71 2.36 1.25
C VAL A 176 13.42 1.44 2.24
N VAL A 177 12.63 0.57 2.87
CA VAL A 177 13.10 -0.37 3.89
C VAL A 177 13.00 -1.80 3.37
N ASN A 178 14.00 -2.61 3.61
CA ASN A 178 13.96 -4.05 3.37
C ASN A 178 13.22 -4.75 4.53
N LYS A 179 11.96 -5.11 4.30
CA LYS A 179 11.13 -5.76 5.31
C LYS A 179 11.58 -7.22 5.54
N PRO A 180 11.90 -7.62 6.76
CA PRO A 180 12.15 -9.03 7.08
C PRO A 180 10.85 -9.86 7.06
N ALA A 181 10.97 -11.18 7.10
CA ALA A 181 9.85 -12.09 7.33
C ALA A 181 9.29 -11.93 8.75
N GLY A 182 8.05 -12.36 8.98
CA GLY A 182 7.40 -12.35 10.30
C GLY A 182 6.83 -10.99 10.72
N LEU A 183 6.98 -9.92 9.92
CA LEU A 183 6.60 -8.56 10.28
C LEU A 183 5.44 -8.05 9.42
N GLU A 184 4.37 -7.58 10.06
CA GLU A 184 3.27 -6.88 9.39
C GLU A 184 3.68 -5.45 9.01
N ILE A 185 3.07 -4.87 7.97
CA ILE A 185 3.40 -3.51 7.51
C ILE A 185 2.90 -2.46 8.49
N TYR A 186 1.66 -2.61 9.01
CA TYR A 186 1.01 -1.66 9.91
C TYR A 186 0.08 -2.41 10.88
N PRO A 187 -0.25 -1.79 12.02
CA PRO A 187 -1.17 -2.36 12.99
C PRO A 187 -2.55 -2.65 12.38
N SER A 188 -3.09 -3.83 12.63
CA SER A 188 -4.44 -4.23 12.23
C SER A 188 -5.50 -3.86 13.27
N SER A 189 -5.08 -3.48 14.49
CA SER A 189 -5.94 -3.05 15.59
C SER A 189 -5.30 -1.91 16.38
N ARG A 190 -6.13 -1.14 17.09
CA ARG A 190 -5.66 -0.03 17.92
C ARG A 190 -4.75 -0.56 19.03
N GLY A 191 -3.58 0.07 19.20
CA GLY A 191 -2.59 -0.29 20.22
C GLY A 191 -1.69 -1.48 19.86
N GLN A 192 -1.88 -2.13 18.72
CA GLN A 192 -0.94 -3.14 18.24
C GLN A 192 0.42 -2.50 17.95
N THR A 193 1.47 -3.14 18.43
CA THR A 193 2.88 -2.83 18.15
C THR A 193 3.55 -4.00 17.43
N GLY A 194 4.86 -3.91 17.17
CA GLY A 194 5.59 -4.98 16.49
C GLY A 194 5.30 -5.03 14.99
N THR A 195 5.04 -3.89 14.37
CA THR A 195 4.86 -3.78 12.93
C THR A 195 5.96 -2.90 12.30
N LEU A 196 6.16 -3.01 10.99
CA LEU A 196 7.15 -2.18 10.31
C LEU A 196 6.87 -0.68 10.48
N ALA A 197 5.60 -0.27 10.55
CA ALA A 197 5.22 1.11 10.79
C ALA A 197 5.69 1.61 12.18
N ASN A 198 5.64 0.76 13.22
CA ASN A 198 6.16 1.11 14.55
C ASN A 198 7.69 1.29 14.53
N HIS A 199 8.41 0.45 13.77
CA HIS A 199 9.86 0.55 13.63
C HIS A 199 10.27 1.78 12.82
N VAL A 200 9.54 2.11 11.75
CA VAL A 200 9.76 3.33 10.96
C VAL A 200 9.45 4.58 11.79
N ALA A 201 8.42 4.56 12.65
CA ALA A 201 8.14 5.66 13.57
C ALA A 201 9.32 5.90 14.52
N ALA A 202 9.87 4.86 15.16
CA ALA A 202 11.04 4.95 16.01
C ALA A 202 12.29 5.46 15.27
N TYR A 203 12.47 5.01 14.03
CA TYR A 203 13.54 5.51 13.17
C TYR A 203 13.41 7.01 12.91
N TYR A 204 12.22 7.50 12.55
CA TYR A 204 12.00 8.93 12.32
C TYR A 204 12.24 9.75 13.60
N GLU A 205 11.76 9.29 14.75
CA GLU A 205 12.02 9.95 16.02
C GLU A 205 13.50 10.00 16.37
N SER A 206 14.23 8.88 16.26
CA SER A 206 15.65 8.79 16.60
C SER A 206 16.54 9.62 15.68
N THR A 207 16.10 9.87 14.45
CA THR A 207 16.83 10.68 13.46
C THR A 207 16.32 12.11 13.35
N GLY A 208 15.43 12.56 14.27
CA GLY A 208 14.89 13.90 14.31
C GLY A 208 13.99 14.26 13.13
N GLN A 209 13.36 13.26 12.50
CA GLN A 209 12.47 13.46 11.37
C GLN A 209 11.01 13.54 11.83
N ALA A 210 10.49 14.77 12.00
CA ALA A 210 9.11 15.01 12.40
C ALA A 210 8.14 14.79 11.23
N CYS A 211 7.97 13.55 10.76
CA CYS A 211 7.07 13.20 9.68
C CYS A 211 6.22 11.97 10.00
N ARG A 212 5.02 11.91 9.44
CA ARG A 212 4.13 10.74 9.57
C ARG A 212 4.64 9.54 8.79
N VAL A 213 4.34 8.34 9.27
CA VAL A 213 4.65 7.10 8.57
C VAL A 213 3.59 6.83 7.49
N ARG A 214 3.97 6.99 6.22
CA ARG A 214 3.09 6.80 5.06
C ARG A 214 3.60 5.70 4.16
N HIS A 215 3.16 4.47 4.38
CA HIS A 215 3.45 3.36 3.46
C HIS A 215 2.66 3.52 2.15
N ILE A 216 3.29 3.18 1.04
CA ILE A 216 2.68 3.29 -0.30
C ILE A 216 2.09 1.96 -0.76
N HIS A 217 2.69 0.86 -0.37
CA HIS A 217 2.21 -0.49 -0.66
C HIS A 217 2.48 -1.42 0.52
N ARG A 218 2.03 -2.65 0.38
CA ARG A 218 2.20 -3.67 1.43
C ARG A 218 2.80 -4.95 0.88
N LEU A 219 3.44 -5.70 1.77
CA LEU A 219 3.84 -7.09 1.62
C LEU A 219 3.09 -7.93 2.67
N ASP A 220 2.91 -9.22 2.40
CA ASP A 220 2.38 -10.16 3.39
C ASP A 220 3.38 -10.30 4.56
N LYS A 221 2.89 -10.74 5.72
CA LYS A 221 3.70 -10.87 6.95
C LYS A 221 5.00 -11.63 6.71
N GLU A 222 4.93 -12.79 6.05
CA GLU A 222 6.08 -13.66 5.79
C GLU A 222 6.80 -13.37 4.46
N THR A 223 6.36 -12.37 3.69
CA THR A 223 7.06 -11.93 2.47
C THR A 223 8.12 -10.90 2.82
N THR A 224 9.32 -11.09 2.32
CA THR A 224 10.47 -10.17 2.49
C THR A 224 10.60 -9.22 1.31
N GLY A 225 11.35 -8.13 1.47
CA GLY A 225 11.70 -7.22 0.37
C GLY A 225 11.38 -5.76 0.59
N PRO A 226 11.55 -4.90 -0.43
CA PRO A 226 11.48 -3.45 -0.30
C PRO A 226 10.05 -2.96 -0.07
N VAL A 227 9.90 -2.03 0.87
CA VAL A 227 8.68 -1.28 1.14
C VAL A 227 8.99 0.20 1.09
N ILE A 228 8.29 0.95 0.22
CA ILE A 228 8.46 2.39 0.05
C ILE A 228 7.53 3.17 0.97
N TYR A 229 8.07 4.20 1.59
CA TYR A 229 7.38 5.19 2.42
C TYR A 229 7.58 6.58 1.84
N ALA A 230 6.54 7.40 1.91
CA ALA A 230 6.60 8.82 1.58
C ALA A 230 6.83 9.65 2.85
N LYS A 231 7.86 10.51 2.85
CA LYS A 231 8.24 11.32 4.02
C LYS A 231 7.44 12.64 4.12
N ASN A 232 6.66 13.00 3.09
CA ASN A 232 5.79 14.17 3.10
C ASN A 232 4.53 13.96 2.25
N GLU A 233 3.59 14.89 2.32
CA GLU A 233 2.30 14.79 1.63
C GLU A 233 2.42 14.83 0.10
N LEU A 234 3.37 15.63 -0.44
CA LEU A 234 3.62 15.70 -1.87
C LEU A 234 4.07 14.34 -2.42
N ALA A 235 5.07 13.73 -1.79
CA ALA A 235 5.56 12.41 -2.17
C ALA A 235 4.47 11.34 -2.03
N HIS A 236 3.67 11.39 -0.95
CA HIS A 236 2.54 10.48 -0.75
C HIS A 236 1.52 10.58 -1.89
N TYR A 237 1.12 11.80 -2.25
CA TYR A 237 0.17 12.03 -3.34
C TYR A 237 0.70 11.49 -4.69
N ILE A 238 1.98 11.74 -4.98
CA ILE A 238 2.61 11.32 -6.25
C ILE A 238 2.74 9.81 -6.29
N TYR A 239 3.28 9.17 -5.25
CA TYR A 239 3.46 7.72 -5.23
C TYR A 239 2.14 6.95 -5.20
N ASP A 240 1.12 7.43 -4.51
CA ASP A 240 -0.21 6.83 -4.52
C ASP A 240 -0.85 6.92 -5.93
N ARG A 241 -0.71 8.04 -6.63
CA ARG A 241 -1.08 8.17 -8.05
C ARG A 241 -0.29 7.20 -8.92
N ASP A 242 1.02 7.16 -8.77
CA ASP A 242 1.92 6.34 -9.59
C ASP A 242 1.70 4.83 -9.33
N MET A 243 1.27 4.44 -8.12
CA MET A 243 0.79 3.08 -7.85
C MET A 243 -0.49 2.74 -8.63
N ARG A 244 -1.47 3.66 -8.65
CA ARG A 244 -2.71 3.46 -9.41
C ARG A 244 -2.46 3.41 -10.92
N GLU A 245 -1.52 4.23 -11.41
CA GLU A 245 -1.12 4.31 -12.82
C GLU A 245 -0.11 3.22 -13.21
N LYS A 246 0.25 2.30 -12.30
CA LYS A 246 1.22 1.20 -12.50
C LYS A 246 2.63 1.67 -12.90
N LYS A 247 3.01 2.88 -12.49
CA LYS A 247 4.34 3.46 -12.70
C LYS A 247 5.37 3.00 -11.66
N ILE A 248 4.90 2.50 -10.52
CA ILE A 248 5.73 1.82 -9.52
C ILE A 248 5.69 0.33 -9.82
N GLU A 249 6.83 -0.21 -10.24
CA GLU A 249 6.97 -1.63 -10.57
C GLU A 249 7.54 -2.40 -9.37
N ARG A 250 6.98 -3.58 -9.14
CA ARG A 250 7.38 -4.48 -8.05
C ARG A 250 7.72 -5.82 -8.68
N ILE A 251 8.97 -6.19 -8.55
CA ILE A 251 9.52 -7.44 -9.08
C ILE A 251 9.81 -8.37 -7.90
N TYR A 252 9.41 -9.62 -8.04
CA TYR A 252 9.53 -10.63 -7.00
C TYR A 252 10.30 -11.83 -7.51
N LEU A 253 10.98 -12.52 -6.61
CA LEU A 253 11.46 -13.88 -6.78
C LEU A 253 10.63 -14.82 -5.92
N ALA A 254 10.25 -15.96 -6.46
CA ALA A 254 9.59 -17.03 -5.73
C ALA A 254 10.12 -18.40 -6.16
N VAL A 255 10.18 -19.33 -5.21
CA VAL A 255 10.37 -20.75 -5.53
C VAL A 255 9.00 -21.41 -5.47
N VAL A 256 8.61 -22.05 -6.56
CA VAL A 256 7.33 -22.77 -6.68
C VAL A 256 7.57 -24.25 -6.82
N GLU A 257 6.60 -25.05 -6.40
CA GLU A 257 6.62 -26.52 -6.55
C GLU A 257 6.31 -26.95 -7.97
N GLY A 258 6.98 -27.98 -8.42
CA GLY A 258 6.85 -28.53 -9.76
C GLY A 258 7.62 -27.74 -10.83
N ILE A 259 7.52 -28.25 -12.05
CA ILE A 259 8.17 -27.69 -13.23
C ILE A 259 7.11 -27.03 -14.09
N LEU A 260 7.29 -25.77 -14.42
CA LEU A 260 6.38 -25.01 -15.26
C LEU A 260 6.56 -25.38 -16.73
N ASP A 261 5.48 -25.71 -17.42
CA ASP A 261 5.49 -26.06 -18.85
C ASP A 261 5.97 -24.91 -19.74
N LYS A 262 5.65 -23.68 -19.35
CA LYS A 262 5.99 -22.48 -20.11
C LYS A 262 7.02 -21.64 -19.37
N ARG A 263 8.08 -21.25 -20.04
CA ARG A 263 9.13 -20.40 -19.48
C ARG A 263 8.66 -18.99 -19.12
N LYS A 264 7.57 -18.52 -19.75
CA LYS A 264 6.94 -17.20 -19.45
C LYS A 264 5.44 -17.34 -19.57
N GLY A 265 4.72 -16.60 -18.74
CA GLY A 265 3.26 -16.59 -18.79
C GLY A 265 2.65 -15.41 -18.08
N THR A 266 1.35 -15.23 -18.31
CA THR A 266 0.51 -14.25 -17.64
C THR A 266 -0.68 -14.96 -17.04
N ILE A 267 -0.92 -14.71 -15.76
CA ILE A 267 -2.10 -15.17 -15.03
C ILE A 267 -3.01 -13.96 -14.85
N ASP A 268 -4.12 -13.91 -15.61
CA ASP A 268 -5.14 -12.87 -15.53
C ASP A 268 -6.42 -13.52 -14.99
N GLN A 269 -6.51 -13.64 -13.67
CA GLN A 269 -7.63 -14.29 -12.98
C GLN A 269 -8.06 -13.43 -11.78
N PRO A 270 -9.35 -13.06 -11.68
CA PRO A 270 -9.84 -12.24 -10.59
C PRO A 270 -9.72 -12.96 -9.24
N ILE A 271 -9.38 -12.19 -8.18
CA ILE A 271 -9.17 -12.71 -6.82
C ILE A 271 -10.23 -12.19 -5.88
N GLY A 272 -10.90 -13.10 -5.17
CA GLY A 272 -11.90 -12.80 -4.14
C GLY A 272 -11.58 -13.43 -2.79
N LYS A 273 -12.40 -13.12 -1.78
CA LYS A 273 -12.33 -13.76 -0.47
C LYS A 273 -12.72 -15.23 -0.58
N ASP A 274 -12.06 -16.09 0.17
CA ASP A 274 -12.52 -17.47 0.36
C ASP A 274 -13.71 -17.46 1.35
N ARG A 275 -14.82 -18.10 0.99
CA ARG A 275 -16.01 -18.12 1.84
C ARG A 275 -15.84 -19.00 3.10
N HIS A 276 -14.91 -19.94 3.04
CA HIS A 276 -14.67 -20.93 4.11
C HIS A 276 -13.46 -20.60 4.98
N HIS A 277 -12.77 -19.47 4.71
CA HIS A 277 -11.57 -19.10 5.44
C HIS A 277 -11.46 -17.57 5.60
N SER A 278 -11.31 -17.09 6.81
CA SER A 278 -11.34 -15.64 7.13
C SER A 278 -10.28 -14.80 6.42
N THR A 279 -9.08 -15.33 6.25
CA THR A 279 -7.92 -14.62 5.68
C THR A 279 -7.54 -15.06 4.28
N ARG A 280 -7.92 -16.29 3.88
CA ARG A 280 -7.57 -16.87 2.58
C ARG A 280 -8.25 -16.13 1.43
N ARG A 281 -7.57 -16.06 0.29
CA ARG A 281 -8.10 -15.57 -0.99
C ARG A 281 -8.16 -16.74 -1.97
N ARG A 282 -8.96 -16.60 -3.03
CA ARG A 282 -9.05 -17.58 -4.11
C ARG A 282 -9.33 -16.90 -5.44
N VAL A 283 -9.03 -17.58 -6.52
CA VAL A 283 -9.55 -17.18 -7.84
C VAL A 283 -11.07 -17.26 -7.81
N SER A 284 -11.72 -16.20 -8.25
CA SER A 284 -13.19 -16.09 -8.23
C SER A 284 -13.67 -15.17 -9.34
N PRO A 285 -14.64 -15.57 -10.17
CA PRO A 285 -15.19 -14.71 -11.23
C PRO A 285 -15.78 -13.39 -10.71
N THR A 286 -16.22 -13.37 -9.44
CA THR A 286 -16.77 -12.17 -8.76
C THR A 286 -15.70 -11.42 -7.97
N GLY A 287 -14.42 -11.78 -8.12
CA GLY A 287 -13.30 -11.13 -7.46
C GLY A 287 -12.86 -9.85 -8.16
N GLU A 288 -11.86 -9.22 -7.56
CA GLU A 288 -11.22 -8.04 -8.16
C GLU A 288 -10.19 -8.47 -9.22
N ARG A 289 -10.12 -7.74 -10.33
CA ARG A 289 -9.12 -7.99 -11.38
C ARG A 289 -7.71 -8.11 -10.79
N ALA A 290 -7.01 -9.18 -11.16
CA ALA A 290 -5.64 -9.45 -10.73
C ALA A 290 -4.83 -10.01 -11.89
N VAL A 291 -3.63 -9.44 -12.13
CA VAL A 291 -2.73 -9.83 -13.23
C VAL A 291 -1.32 -9.99 -12.70
N THR A 292 -0.75 -11.17 -12.92
CA THR A 292 0.62 -11.55 -12.57
C THR A 292 1.34 -12.10 -13.80
N HIS A 293 2.49 -11.53 -14.11
CA HIS A 293 3.40 -12.08 -15.14
C HIS A 293 4.49 -12.87 -14.44
N TYR A 294 4.88 -14.01 -15.02
CA TYR A 294 6.01 -14.80 -14.53
C TYR A 294 6.99 -15.16 -15.64
N GLU A 295 8.23 -15.33 -15.25
CA GLU A 295 9.32 -15.83 -16.07
C GLU A 295 10.16 -16.82 -15.26
N VAL A 296 10.43 -17.99 -15.81
CA VAL A 296 11.29 -19.02 -15.22
C VAL A 296 12.74 -18.52 -15.25
N VAL A 297 13.36 -18.45 -14.08
CA VAL A 297 14.77 -18.10 -13.90
C VAL A 297 15.62 -19.36 -13.92
N GLU A 298 15.27 -20.35 -13.08
CA GLU A 298 16.01 -21.60 -12.93
C GLU A 298 15.02 -22.76 -12.66
N THR A 299 15.30 -23.94 -13.20
CA THR A 299 14.49 -25.15 -12.98
C THR A 299 15.33 -26.16 -12.22
N PHE A 300 14.78 -26.72 -11.14
CA PHE A 300 15.36 -27.79 -10.33
C PHE A 300 14.64 -29.12 -10.65
N ARG A 301 14.95 -30.17 -9.90
CA ARG A 301 14.34 -31.49 -10.09
C ARG A 301 12.80 -31.49 -9.94
N ASP A 302 12.30 -30.78 -8.94
CA ASP A 302 10.88 -30.77 -8.53
C ASP A 302 10.38 -29.37 -8.12
N HIS A 303 11.18 -28.34 -8.37
CA HIS A 303 10.86 -26.94 -8.06
C HIS A 303 11.31 -26.02 -9.21
N THR A 304 10.76 -24.82 -9.24
CA THR A 304 11.14 -23.77 -10.20
C THR A 304 11.33 -22.43 -9.50
N LEU A 305 12.46 -21.76 -9.74
CA LEU A 305 12.65 -20.36 -9.38
C LEU A 305 12.03 -19.49 -10.48
N VAL A 306 11.11 -18.62 -10.08
CA VAL A 306 10.41 -17.71 -11.00
C VAL A 306 10.61 -16.27 -10.59
N ARG A 307 10.75 -15.38 -11.57
CA ARG A 307 10.62 -13.94 -11.40
C ARG A 307 9.21 -13.51 -11.77
N LEU A 308 8.58 -12.70 -10.90
CA LEU A 308 7.20 -12.29 -11.10
C LEU A 308 7.10 -10.76 -11.10
N ARG A 309 6.23 -10.24 -11.97
CA ARG A 309 5.90 -8.82 -12.05
C ARG A 309 4.39 -8.64 -11.90
N LEU A 310 4.00 -7.68 -11.05
CA LEU A 310 2.62 -7.42 -10.73
C LEU A 310 2.09 -6.18 -11.47
N GLU A 311 0.99 -6.31 -12.23
CA GLU A 311 0.19 -5.17 -12.67
C GLU A 311 -0.78 -4.69 -11.59
N THR A 312 -1.25 -5.57 -10.74
CA THR A 312 -2.17 -5.32 -9.64
C THR A 312 -1.55 -5.75 -8.31
N GLY A 313 -2.15 -5.40 -7.18
CA GLY A 313 -1.61 -5.75 -5.86
C GLY A 313 -2.70 -6.25 -4.91
N ARG A 314 -3.39 -7.36 -5.27
CA ARG A 314 -4.40 -7.96 -4.42
C ARG A 314 -3.76 -8.74 -3.28
N THR A 315 -4.47 -8.84 -2.16
CA THR A 315 -4.00 -9.64 -1.01
C THR A 315 -3.67 -11.07 -1.45
N HIS A 316 -2.47 -11.55 -1.11
CA HIS A 316 -1.94 -12.87 -1.45
C HIS A 316 -1.88 -13.18 -2.97
N GLN A 317 -1.85 -12.17 -3.84
CA GLN A 317 -2.04 -12.34 -5.28
C GLN A 317 -1.11 -13.38 -5.90
N ILE A 318 0.20 -13.27 -5.70
CA ILE A 318 1.19 -14.23 -6.24
C ILE A 318 0.89 -15.64 -5.74
N ARG A 319 0.65 -15.79 -4.45
CA ARG A 319 0.38 -17.06 -3.77
C ARG A 319 -0.87 -17.75 -4.33
N VAL A 320 -1.96 -16.97 -4.50
CA VAL A 320 -3.22 -17.44 -5.11
C VAL A 320 -3.02 -17.84 -6.56
N HIS A 321 -2.37 -17.00 -7.36
CA HIS A 321 -2.20 -17.22 -8.79
C HIS A 321 -1.33 -18.44 -9.08
N MET A 322 -0.19 -18.57 -8.40
CA MET A 322 0.70 -19.71 -8.61
C MET A 322 0.06 -21.02 -8.16
N SER A 323 -0.64 -21.01 -7.02
CA SER A 323 -1.42 -22.17 -6.56
C SER A 323 -2.55 -22.54 -7.55
N ALA A 324 -3.25 -21.54 -8.12
CA ALA A 324 -4.35 -21.77 -9.05
C ALA A 324 -3.92 -22.44 -10.38
N ILE A 325 -2.66 -22.26 -10.77
CA ILE A 325 -2.09 -22.95 -11.96
C ILE A 325 -1.35 -24.24 -11.60
N GLY A 326 -1.49 -24.74 -10.35
CA GLY A 326 -0.91 -26.02 -9.91
C GLY A 326 0.52 -25.94 -9.36
N HIS A 327 1.09 -24.75 -9.23
CA HIS A 327 2.45 -24.52 -8.76
C HIS A 327 2.47 -23.62 -7.50
N PRO A 328 2.01 -24.12 -6.33
CA PRO A 328 2.06 -23.34 -5.10
C PRO A 328 3.49 -22.96 -4.74
N LEU A 329 3.68 -21.87 -4.00
CA LEU A 329 4.99 -21.48 -3.52
C LEU A 329 5.48 -22.49 -2.48
N ALA A 330 6.74 -22.90 -2.57
CA ALA A 330 7.37 -23.72 -1.54
C ALA A 330 7.21 -23.06 -0.17
N GLY A 331 6.85 -23.83 0.87
CA GLY A 331 6.61 -23.36 2.23
C GLY A 331 5.25 -22.67 2.46
N ASP A 332 4.44 -22.44 1.43
CA ASP A 332 3.14 -21.79 1.58
C ASP A 332 2.01 -22.77 1.95
N GLY A 333 2.01 -23.24 3.17
CA GLY A 333 0.99 -24.19 3.64
C GLY A 333 -0.45 -23.71 3.52
N MET A 334 -0.72 -22.39 3.44
CA MET A 334 -2.07 -21.86 3.26
C MET A 334 -2.61 -22.13 1.83
N TYR A 335 -1.72 -22.22 0.86
CA TYR A 335 -2.06 -22.39 -0.56
C TYR A 335 -1.56 -23.71 -1.16
N GLY A 336 -1.19 -24.68 -0.32
CA GLY A 336 -0.85 -26.04 -0.74
C GLY A 336 0.64 -26.31 -0.90
N GLY A 337 1.51 -25.36 -0.60
CA GLY A 337 2.95 -25.56 -0.63
C GLY A 337 3.48 -26.33 0.59
N MET A 338 4.42 -27.24 0.37
CA MET A 338 5.04 -28.05 1.40
C MET A 338 6.13 -27.26 2.14
N ARG A 339 6.25 -27.49 3.45
CA ARG A 339 7.24 -26.85 4.33
C ARG A 339 8.51 -27.68 4.54
N THR A 340 8.83 -28.52 3.59
CA THR A 340 9.99 -29.42 3.69
C THR A 340 11.31 -28.66 3.65
N TRP A 341 11.38 -27.65 2.78
CA TRP A 341 12.62 -26.94 2.48
C TRP A 341 12.70 -25.56 3.13
N ILE A 342 11.56 -24.90 3.34
CA ILE A 342 11.46 -23.59 3.93
C ILE A 342 10.18 -23.48 4.77
N SER A 343 10.22 -22.78 5.91
CA SER A 343 9.11 -22.70 6.86
C SER A 343 8.00 -21.70 6.51
N ARG A 344 8.28 -20.76 5.59
CA ARG A 344 7.39 -19.71 5.10
C ARG A 344 7.26 -19.76 3.58
N GLN A 345 6.29 -19.04 3.01
CA GLN A 345 6.25 -18.91 1.55
C GLN A 345 7.60 -18.39 1.02
N ALA A 346 8.19 -19.11 0.08
CA ALA A 346 9.42 -18.74 -0.61
C ALA A 346 9.13 -17.57 -1.59
N LEU A 347 8.89 -16.38 -1.03
CA LEU A 347 8.54 -15.17 -1.76
C LEU A 347 9.34 -13.98 -1.22
N HIS A 348 9.99 -13.27 -2.15
CA HIS A 348 10.81 -12.11 -1.87
C HIS A 348 10.60 -11.02 -2.92
N GLY A 349 10.37 -9.78 -2.48
CA GLY A 349 10.48 -8.61 -3.35
C GLY A 349 11.94 -8.39 -3.71
N GLU A 350 12.30 -8.65 -4.95
CA GLU A 350 13.68 -8.50 -5.45
C GLU A 350 14.02 -7.05 -5.74
N GLN A 351 13.07 -6.34 -6.39
CA GLN A 351 13.33 -4.99 -6.88
C GLN A 351 12.07 -4.14 -6.83
N LEU A 352 12.27 -2.86 -6.52
CA LEU A 352 11.28 -1.79 -6.59
C LEU A 352 11.78 -0.70 -7.54
N LEU A 353 10.96 -0.35 -8.56
CA LEU A 353 11.28 0.71 -9.50
C LEU A 353 10.21 1.80 -9.39
N PHE A 354 10.64 3.04 -9.19
CA PHE A 354 9.73 4.19 -9.08
C PHE A 354 10.36 5.47 -9.62
N ASN A 355 9.55 6.47 -9.88
CA ASN A 355 10.06 7.80 -10.24
C ASN A 355 10.12 8.66 -8.98
N HIS A 356 11.24 9.30 -8.72
CA HIS A 356 11.41 10.21 -7.59
C HIS A 356 10.37 11.33 -7.61
N ALA A 357 9.71 11.58 -6.50
CA ALA A 357 8.55 12.46 -6.41
C ALA A 357 8.81 13.90 -6.88
N TRP A 358 10.01 14.41 -6.66
CA TRP A 358 10.37 15.78 -7.07
C TRP A 358 11.04 15.83 -8.44
N THR A 359 12.06 15.02 -8.66
CA THR A 359 12.90 15.11 -9.86
C THR A 359 12.35 14.34 -11.06
N GLY A 360 11.41 13.42 -10.82
CA GLY A 360 10.92 12.46 -11.84
C GLY A 360 11.97 11.42 -12.28
N LYS A 361 13.17 11.45 -11.72
CA LYS A 361 14.25 10.50 -12.05
C LYS A 361 13.84 9.08 -11.69
N ARG A 362 14.05 8.13 -12.60
CA ARG A 362 13.82 6.71 -12.35
C ARG A 362 14.82 6.16 -11.33
N ILE A 363 14.33 5.56 -10.27
CA ILE A 363 15.11 4.93 -9.21
C ILE A 363 14.80 3.44 -9.21
N ALA A 364 15.86 2.63 -9.13
CA ALA A 364 15.80 1.19 -8.96
C ALA A 364 16.40 0.84 -7.61
N VAL A 365 15.63 0.21 -6.75
CA VAL A 365 16.07 -0.26 -5.43
C VAL A 365 16.02 -1.79 -5.43
N ASN A 366 17.16 -2.43 -5.21
CA ASN A 366 17.29 -3.87 -5.12
C ASN A 366 17.38 -4.27 -3.64
N ALA A 367 16.63 -5.32 -3.27
CA ALA A 367 16.77 -5.96 -1.98
C ALA A 367 17.59 -7.25 -2.12
N PRO A 368 18.58 -7.48 -1.26
CA PRO A 368 19.34 -8.73 -1.28
C PRO A 368 18.44 -9.91 -0.93
N LEU A 369 18.65 -11.03 -1.61
CA LEU A 369 17.94 -12.27 -1.31
C LEU A 369 18.20 -12.68 0.15
N PRO A 370 17.16 -12.97 0.95
CA PRO A 370 17.33 -13.35 2.35
C PRO A 370 17.98 -14.73 2.50
N ASP A 371 18.62 -14.95 3.62
CA ASP A 371 19.45 -16.13 3.89
C ASP A 371 18.68 -17.42 3.69
N ASP A 372 17.47 -17.54 4.25
CA ASP A 372 16.61 -18.71 4.11
C ASP A 372 16.28 -19.07 2.66
N MET A 373 16.11 -18.08 1.79
CA MET A 373 15.90 -18.34 0.37
C MET A 373 17.21 -18.65 -0.38
N ARG A 374 18.36 -18.12 0.06
CA ARG A 374 19.66 -18.51 -0.50
C ARG A 374 19.96 -19.98 -0.17
N GLU A 375 19.80 -20.35 1.09
CA GLU A 375 19.94 -21.73 1.56
C GLU A 375 19.01 -22.69 0.82
N LEU A 376 17.74 -22.29 0.65
CA LEU A 376 16.77 -23.06 -0.14
C LEU A 376 17.29 -23.32 -1.56
N LEU A 377 17.76 -22.30 -2.26
CA LEU A 377 18.26 -22.44 -3.64
C LEU A 377 19.49 -23.34 -3.72
N GLU A 378 20.41 -23.23 -2.76
CA GLU A 378 21.60 -24.10 -2.66
C GLU A 378 21.22 -25.57 -2.44
N GLN A 379 20.29 -25.84 -1.52
CA GLN A 379 19.77 -27.19 -1.26
C GLN A 379 19.08 -27.79 -2.50
N LEU A 380 18.26 -27.02 -3.21
CA LEU A 380 17.58 -27.47 -4.43
C LEU A 380 18.57 -27.79 -5.56
N ARG A 381 19.64 -27.00 -5.73
CA ARG A 381 20.72 -27.28 -6.68
C ARG A 381 21.45 -28.57 -6.35
N GLN A 382 21.77 -28.80 -5.06
CA GLN A 382 22.40 -30.05 -4.61
C GLN A 382 21.48 -31.25 -4.79
N HIS A 383 20.17 -31.09 -4.57
CA HIS A 383 19.17 -32.14 -4.78
C HIS A 383 18.99 -32.49 -6.26
N ALA A 384 19.11 -31.53 -7.14
CA ALA A 384 19.05 -31.74 -8.58
C ALA A 384 20.29 -32.42 -9.16
N ALA A 385 21.45 -32.36 -8.47
CA ALA A 385 22.72 -32.98 -8.89
C ALA A 385 22.87 -34.44 -8.46
N ARG A 386 21.96 -34.93 -7.62
CA ARG A 386 21.87 -36.34 -7.18
C ARG A 386 20.84 -37.12 -7.98
#